data_90be84fca281daedcf5c90d71e09a029
#
_entry.id   90be84fca281daedcf5c90d71e09a029
#
_cell.length_a   1.000
_cell.length_b   1.000
_cell.length_c   1.000
_cell.angle_alpha   90.00
_cell.angle_beta   90.00
_cell.angle_gamma   90.00
#
_symmetry.space_group_name_H-M   'P 1'
#
loop_
_entity.id
_entity.type
_entity.pdbx_description
1 polymer ?
#
loop_
_entity_poly.entity_id
_entity_poly.type
_entity_poly.pdbx_seq_one_letter_code
_entity_poly.pdbx_strand_id
1 'polypeptide(L)'
;MGTIVFMDHDEGAFNPNSLGVLAKAASLGGEVTAFVGGSGIDDAWAGGLGAYGASKVLVADDAALAGLPQPLVDALEPHAREADAVLFGAGVVSADVAAGLAARVGSGINCETTDFTLGDGGAVAVRPALGDTVMVESSFASSPAIILGRANAFASEPTGSGTAPVERVEVTVQEWSSAARMAGREQAETGGVDITEADVLVAFGRGIGGPENIPVVEQLAKALGGEVAATRAVVDAGWTSYSMQVGQTGKTVSPKLYVACGISGAIQHKVGMANAGVIVAINKDVNAPIFEFADLGVVGDVLTVMPKLTEALAAR
;
A
#
# COMPACT_ATOMS: atom_id res chain seq x y z
N MET A 1 -15.39 -1.31 -22.68
CA MET A 1 -14.42 -2.18 -22.01
C MET A 1 -14.95 -2.49 -20.62
N GLY A 2 -15.26 -3.76 -20.34
CA GLY A 2 -15.75 -4.20 -19.04
C GLY A 2 -14.58 -4.24 -18.04
N THR A 3 -14.64 -3.41 -17.00
CA THR A 3 -13.58 -3.29 -16.01
C THR A 3 -14.09 -3.69 -14.63
N ILE A 4 -13.36 -4.60 -13.96
CA ILE A 4 -13.63 -4.98 -12.58
C ILE A 4 -12.47 -4.50 -11.69
N VAL A 5 -12.80 -3.94 -10.53
CA VAL A 5 -11.84 -3.60 -9.48
C VAL A 5 -12.12 -4.47 -8.26
N PHE A 6 -11.14 -5.28 -7.88
CA PHE A 6 -11.21 -6.05 -6.64
C PHE A 6 -10.99 -5.12 -5.44
N MET A 7 -11.96 -5.12 -4.51
CA MET A 7 -11.94 -4.26 -3.34
C MET A 7 -11.49 -5.05 -2.11
N ASP A 8 -10.20 -4.95 -1.81
CA ASP A 8 -9.64 -5.50 -0.57
C ASP A 8 -10.16 -4.69 0.63
N HIS A 9 -10.49 -5.39 1.71
CA HIS A 9 -11.03 -4.76 2.91
C HIS A 9 -10.69 -5.55 4.16
N ASP A 10 -10.63 -4.87 5.28
CA ASP A 10 -10.43 -5.45 6.59
C ASP A 10 -11.22 -4.67 7.65
N GLU A 11 -11.85 -5.39 8.61
CA GLU A 11 -12.59 -4.83 9.74
C GLU A 11 -13.61 -3.72 9.38
N GLY A 12 -14.25 -3.82 8.21
CA GLY A 12 -15.25 -2.85 7.75
C GLY A 12 -14.67 -1.60 7.08
N ALA A 13 -13.38 -1.58 6.77
CA ALA A 13 -12.72 -0.51 6.00
C ALA A 13 -12.14 -1.04 4.70
N PHE A 14 -12.34 -0.33 3.59
CA PHE A 14 -11.68 -0.65 2.33
C PHE A 14 -10.21 -0.24 2.37
N ASN A 15 -9.36 -1.07 1.76
CA ASN A 15 -7.95 -0.74 1.58
C ASN A 15 -7.81 0.54 0.72
N PRO A 16 -7.10 1.57 1.19
CA PRO A 16 -6.91 2.82 0.44
C PRO A 16 -6.34 2.62 -0.97
N ASN A 17 -5.45 1.63 -1.16
CA ASN A 17 -4.91 1.34 -2.48
C ASN A 17 -5.97 0.80 -3.45
N SER A 18 -6.94 0.01 -2.96
CA SER A 18 -8.07 -0.46 -3.78
C SER A 18 -9.01 0.69 -4.13
N LEU A 19 -9.28 1.61 -3.19
CA LEU A 19 -10.04 2.82 -3.45
C LEU A 19 -9.37 3.72 -4.50
N GLY A 20 -8.04 3.90 -4.40
CA GLY A 20 -7.27 4.68 -5.36
C GLY A 20 -7.32 4.10 -6.77
N VAL A 21 -7.19 2.78 -6.91
CA VAL A 21 -7.30 2.09 -8.22
C VAL A 21 -8.72 2.22 -8.78
N LEU A 22 -9.76 2.12 -7.94
CA LEU A 22 -11.15 2.33 -8.35
C LEU A 22 -11.37 3.76 -8.88
N ALA A 23 -10.93 4.77 -8.12
CA ALA A 23 -11.05 6.18 -8.51
C ALA A 23 -10.29 6.46 -9.82
N LYS A 24 -9.08 5.93 -9.98
CA LYS A 24 -8.31 6.03 -11.23
C LYS A 24 -9.04 5.38 -12.39
N ALA A 25 -9.54 4.15 -12.24
CA ALA A 25 -10.28 3.45 -13.30
C ALA A 25 -11.51 4.25 -13.73
N ALA A 26 -12.29 4.76 -12.78
CA ALA A 26 -13.46 5.60 -13.05
C ALA A 26 -13.11 6.90 -13.79
N SER A 27 -11.96 7.51 -13.49
CA SER A 27 -11.50 8.75 -14.15
C SER A 27 -11.16 8.58 -15.63
N LEU A 28 -10.90 7.34 -16.07
CA LEU A 28 -10.62 7.04 -17.48
C LEU A 28 -11.89 6.94 -18.34
N GLY A 29 -13.07 6.98 -17.71
CA GLY A 29 -14.36 6.82 -18.35
C GLY A 29 -14.75 5.37 -18.59
N GLY A 30 -16.04 5.14 -18.82
CA GLY A 30 -16.62 3.81 -18.96
C GLY A 30 -17.26 3.30 -17.67
N GLU A 31 -17.86 2.11 -17.74
CA GLU A 31 -18.47 1.47 -16.58
C GLU A 31 -17.42 0.67 -15.82
N VAL A 32 -17.30 0.95 -14.51
CA VAL A 32 -16.39 0.25 -13.60
C VAL A 32 -17.21 -0.49 -12.56
N THR A 33 -17.04 -1.80 -12.50
CA THR A 33 -17.65 -2.67 -11.52
C THR A 33 -16.69 -2.88 -10.34
N ALA A 34 -17.11 -2.56 -9.13
CA ALA A 34 -16.38 -2.95 -7.93
C ALA A 34 -16.80 -4.38 -7.52
N PHE A 35 -15.84 -5.23 -7.16
CA PHE A 35 -16.10 -6.56 -6.63
C PHE A 35 -15.68 -6.62 -5.16
N VAL A 36 -16.61 -6.94 -4.27
CA VAL A 36 -16.39 -7.07 -2.83
C VAL A 36 -16.69 -8.51 -2.42
N GLY A 37 -15.68 -9.23 -1.93
CA GLY A 37 -15.85 -10.60 -1.45
C GLY A 37 -15.49 -10.72 0.03
N GLY A 38 -16.32 -11.44 0.80
CA GLY A 38 -16.08 -11.63 2.22
C GLY A 38 -17.25 -12.30 2.95
N SER A 39 -17.38 -12.02 4.23
CA SER A 39 -18.46 -12.55 5.07
C SER A 39 -19.12 -11.44 5.88
N GLY A 40 -20.46 -11.38 5.84
CA GLY A 40 -21.24 -10.38 6.57
C GLY A 40 -21.17 -8.99 5.96
N ILE A 41 -21.12 -8.90 4.62
CA ILE A 41 -21.01 -7.63 3.91
C ILE A 41 -22.35 -6.88 3.94
N ASP A 42 -22.31 -5.61 4.39
CA ASP A 42 -23.44 -4.69 4.36
C ASP A 42 -23.57 -4.00 3.00
N ASP A 43 -24.77 -4.01 2.43
CA ASP A 43 -25.01 -3.44 1.09
C ASP A 43 -24.85 -1.90 1.05
N ALA A 44 -25.19 -1.21 2.13
CA ALA A 44 -25.06 0.24 2.17
C ALA A 44 -23.58 0.66 2.24
N TRP A 45 -22.78 -0.11 3.00
CA TRP A 45 -21.33 0.06 3.06
C TRP A 45 -20.67 -0.22 1.70
N ALA A 46 -21.01 -1.35 1.06
CA ALA A 46 -20.49 -1.69 -0.26
C ALA A 46 -20.93 -0.67 -1.32
N GLY A 47 -22.20 -0.23 -1.27
CA GLY A 47 -22.75 0.79 -2.17
C GLY A 47 -22.05 2.14 -2.06
N GLY A 48 -21.42 2.44 -0.92
CA GLY A 48 -20.58 3.65 -0.73
C GLY A 48 -19.43 3.79 -1.73
N LEU A 49 -19.02 2.68 -2.40
CA LEU A 49 -18.02 2.72 -3.47
C LEU A 49 -18.45 3.56 -4.70
N GLY A 50 -19.73 3.89 -4.81
CA GLY A 50 -20.22 4.87 -5.79
C GLY A 50 -19.56 6.24 -5.64
N ALA A 51 -19.17 6.65 -4.43
CA ALA A 51 -18.43 7.88 -4.20
C ALA A 51 -17.04 7.88 -4.85
N TYR A 52 -16.47 6.69 -5.11
CA TYR A 52 -15.18 6.50 -5.78
C TYR A 52 -15.35 6.15 -7.27
N GLY A 53 -16.57 6.25 -7.79
CA GLY A 53 -16.87 6.10 -9.21
C GLY A 53 -17.24 4.68 -9.65
N ALA A 54 -17.54 3.76 -8.73
CA ALA A 54 -18.13 2.49 -9.11
C ALA A 54 -19.50 2.71 -9.77
N SER A 55 -19.72 2.12 -10.94
CA SER A 55 -21.02 2.14 -11.64
C SER A 55 -21.98 1.11 -11.04
N LYS A 56 -21.45 0.00 -10.54
CA LYS A 56 -22.14 -1.03 -9.76
C LYS A 56 -21.16 -1.78 -8.85
N VAL A 57 -21.71 -2.46 -7.85
CA VAL A 57 -20.93 -3.32 -6.94
C VAL A 57 -21.47 -4.73 -6.99
N LEU A 58 -20.60 -5.70 -7.26
CA LEU A 58 -20.87 -7.12 -7.08
C LEU A 58 -20.43 -7.54 -5.68
N VAL A 59 -21.35 -8.10 -4.91
CA VAL A 59 -21.08 -8.57 -3.55
C VAL A 59 -21.17 -10.09 -3.51
N ALA A 60 -20.03 -10.72 -3.22
CA ALA A 60 -19.92 -12.15 -2.91
C ALA A 60 -19.83 -12.29 -1.39
N ASP A 61 -20.92 -12.69 -0.75
CA ASP A 61 -21.04 -12.77 0.71
C ASP A 61 -21.22 -14.22 1.15
N ASP A 62 -20.14 -14.85 1.61
CA ASP A 62 -20.13 -16.21 2.15
C ASP A 62 -19.03 -16.35 3.22
N ALA A 63 -19.33 -17.15 4.25
CA ALA A 63 -18.37 -17.41 5.34
C ALA A 63 -17.06 -18.06 4.85
N ALA A 64 -17.10 -18.81 3.75
CA ALA A 64 -15.91 -19.44 3.16
C ALA A 64 -14.93 -18.42 2.56
N LEU A 65 -15.37 -17.19 2.27
CA LEU A 65 -14.52 -16.12 1.72
C LEU A 65 -13.74 -15.38 2.77
N ALA A 66 -13.99 -15.62 4.07
CA ALA A 66 -13.37 -14.87 5.15
C ALA A 66 -11.86 -15.15 5.24
N GLY A 67 -11.04 -14.17 4.82
CA GLY A 67 -9.62 -14.11 5.07
C GLY A 67 -8.71 -15.05 4.26
N LEU A 68 -9.25 -15.75 3.24
CA LEU A 68 -8.44 -16.64 2.39
C LEU A 68 -8.52 -16.24 0.92
N PRO A 69 -7.38 -16.14 0.21
CA PRO A 69 -7.36 -15.66 -1.17
C PRO A 69 -8.00 -16.66 -2.17
N GLN A 70 -7.83 -17.97 -1.99
CA GLN A 70 -8.31 -18.93 -2.99
C GLN A 70 -9.84 -19.01 -3.13
N PRO A 71 -10.64 -18.98 -2.04
CA PRO A 71 -12.09 -18.83 -2.14
C PRO A 71 -12.51 -17.50 -2.79
N LEU A 72 -11.78 -16.42 -2.55
CA LEU A 72 -12.04 -15.12 -3.21
C LEU A 72 -11.79 -15.20 -4.72
N VAL A 73 -10.77 -15.95 -5.16
CA VAL A 73 -10.54 -16.21 -6.59
C VAL A 73 -11.69 -17.01 -7.17
N ASP A 74 -12.21 -18.05 -6.49
CA ASP A 74 -13.36 -18.81 -6.96
C ASP A 74 -14.59 -17.93 -7.21
N ALA A 75 -14.85 -16.97 -6.30
CA ALA A 75 -15.97 -16.06 -6.41
C ALA A 75 -15.77 -15.00 -7.50
N LEU A 76 -14.54 -14.53 -7.72
CA LEU A 76 -14.21 -13.50 -8.71
C LEU A 76 -14.09 -14.06 -10.14
N GLU A 77 -13.57 -15.28 -10.30
CA GLU A 77 -13.22 -15.88 -11.59
C GLU A 77 -14.33 -15.84 -12.64
N PRO A 78 -15.60 -16.23 -12.32
CA PRO A 78 -16.68 -16.22 -13.33
C PRO A 78 -16.87 -14.82 -13.95
N HIS A 79 -16.83 -13.78 -13.13
CA HIS A 79 -17.00 -12.39 -13.56
C HIS A 79 -15.76 -11.87 -14.30
N ALA A 80 -14.57 -12.27 -13.83
CA ALA A 80 -13.30 -11.90 -14.46
C ALA A 80 -13.17 -12.44 -15.89
N ARG A 81 -13.71 -13.60 -16.18
CA ARG A 81 -13.71 -14.18 -17.54
C ARG A 81 -14.55 -13.40 -18.55
N GLU A 82 -15.52 -12.63 -18.08
CA GLU A 82 -16.37 -11.75 -18.90
C GLU A 82 -15.84 -10.32 -18.98
N ALA A 83 -14.81 -9.99 -18.19
CA ALA A 83 -14.20 -8.67 -18.17
C ALA A 83 -13.04 -8.55 -19.16
N ASP A 84 -12.78 -7.32 -19.62
CA ASP A 84 -11.59 -6.99 -20.42
C ASP A 84 -10.38 -6.70 -19.51
N ALA A 85 -10.62 -6.17 -18.31
CA ALA A 85 -9.59 -5.89 -17.32
C ALA A 85 -10.06 -6.16 -15.90
N VAL A 86 -9.14 -6.68 -15.06
CA VAL A 86 -9.33 -6.83 -13.61
C VAL A 86 -8.19 -6.13 -12.88
N LEU A 87 -8.55 -5.18 -12.03
CA LEU A 87 -7.62 -4.28 -11.37
C LEU A 87 -7.60 -4.54 -9.86
N PHE A 88 -6.42 -4.42 -9.29
CA PHE A 88 -6.16 -4.66 -7.86
C PHE A 88 -5.35 -3.51 -7.27
N GLY A 89 -5.71 -3.04 -6.09
CA GLY A 89 -4.86 -2.18 -5.27
C GLY A 89 -3.76 -2.99 -4.59
N ALA A 90 -2.67 -2.34 -4.18
CA ALA A 90 -1.63 -3.01 -3.40
C ALA A 90 -2.18 -3.52 -2.07
N GLY A 91 -1.89 -4.77 -1.76
CA GLY A 91 -2.31 -5.46 -0.55
C GLY A 91 -1.88 -6.92 -0.60
N VAL A 92 -1.70 -7.56 0.55
CA VAL A 92 -1.28 -8.98 0.62
C VAL A 92 -2.36 -9.86 0.02
N VAL A 93 -3.62 -9.69 0.44
CA VAL A 93 -4.75 -10.46 -0.10
C VAL A 93 -4.97 -10.15 -1.58
N SER A 94 -4.92 -8.87 -1.95
CA SER A 94 -5.03 -8.43 -3.35
C SER A 94 -3.99 -9.10 -4.25
N ALA A 95 -2.72 -9.16 -3.82
CA ALA A 95 -1.64 -9.78 -4.60
C ALA A 95 -1.86 -11.28 -4.79
N ASP A 96 -2.27 -12.00 -3.73
CA ASP A 96 -2.53 -13.42 -3.77
C ASP A 96 -3.76 -13.75 -4.63
N VAL A 97 -4.83 -12.95 -4.54
CA VAL A 97 -6.02 -13.09 -5.38
C VAL A 97 -5.69 -12.81 -6.84
N ALA A 98 -4.94 -11.74 -7.14
CA ALA A 98 -4.52 -11.39 -8.49
C ALA A 98 -3.67 -12.49 -9.14
N ALA A 99 -2.70 -13.04 -8.40
CA ALA A 99 -1.85 -14.13 -8.87
C ALA A 99 -2.65 -15.43 -9.10
N GLY A 100 -3.54 -15.79 -8.17
CA GLY A 100 -4.42 -16.94 -8.31
C GLY A 100 -5.35 -16.80 -9.49
N LEU A 101 -5.97 -15.64 -9.68
CA LEU A 101 -6.82 -15.34 -10.82
C LEU A 101 -6.05 -15.46 -12.14
N ALA A 102 -4.88 -14.81 -12.24
CA ALA A 102 -4.04 -14.86 -13.44
C ALA A 102 -3.72 -16.28 -13.87
N ALA A 103 -3.37 -17.14 -12.92
CA ALA A 103 -3.10 -18.56 -13.18
C ALA A 103 -4.34 -19.32 -13.71
N ARG A 104 -5.53 -19.04 -13.16
CA ARG A 104 -6.75 -19.74 -13.56
C ARG A 104 -7.31 -19.29 -14.89
N VAL A 105 -7.27 -18.01 -15.17
CA VAL A 105 -7.77 -17.48 -16.46
C VAL A 105 -6.72 -17.57 -17.58
N GLY A 106 -5.48 -17.93 -17.24
CA GLY A 106 -4.38 -18.04 -18.21
C GLY A 106 -3.90 -16.70 -18.73
N SER A 107 -4.01 -15.64 -17.91
CA SER A 107 -3.65 -14.28 -18.30
C SER A 107 -2.35 -13.80 -17.65
N GLY A 108 -1.70 -12.86 -18.33
CA GLY A 108 -0.56 -12.14 -17.77
C GLY A 108 -0.99 -11.12 -16.71
N ILE A 109 -0.15 -10.91 -15.70
CA ILE A 109 -0.32 -9.89 -14.67
C ILE A 109 0.82 -8.86 -14.77
N ASN A 110 0.48 -7.57 -14.66
CA ASN A 110 1.45 -6.48 -14.50
C ASN A 110 1.36 -5.97 -13.04
N CYS A 111 2.47 -6.09 -12.31
CA CYS A 111 2.59 -5.66 -10.91
C CYS A 111 3.38 -4.35 -10.80
N GLU A 112 3.29 -3.69 -9.63
CA GLU A 112 3.97 -2.42 -9.33
C GLU A 112 3.58 -1.30 -10.32
N THR A 113 2.34 -1.33 -10.79
CA THR A 113 1.81 -0.37 -11.75
C THR A 113 1.58 0.99 -11.08
N THR A 114 2.18 2.03 -11.66
CA THR A 114 2.05 3.42 -11.17
C THR A 114 1.10 4.26 -12.01
N ASP A 115 0.78 3.82 -13.23
CA ASP A 115 -0.26 4.40 -14.08
C ASP A 115 -0.78 3.36 -15.06
N PHE A 116 -2.01 3.52 -15.52
CA PHE A 116 -2.61 2.68 -16.54
C PHE A 116 -3.66 3.43 -17.36
N THR A 117 -3.89 2.95 -18.58
CA THR A 117 -4.98 3.38 -19.45
C THR A 117 -5.81 2.19 -19.88
N LEU A 118 -7.11 2.45 -20.08
CA LEU A 118 -8.12 1.49 -20.52
C LEU A 118 -8.84 2.09 -21.73
N GLY A 119 -8.92 1.38 -22.83
CA GLY A 119 -9.57 1.90 -24.04
C GLY A 119 -9.74 0.84 -25.13
N ASP A 120 -10.21 1.27 -26.31
CA ASP A 120 -10.49 0.37 -27.46
C ASP A 120 -9.23 -0.38 -27.95
N GLY A 121 -8.05 0.13 -27.67
CA GLY A 121 -6.76 -0.52 -27.96
C GLY A 121 -6.32 -1.54 -26.90
N GLY A 122 -7.15 -1.80 -25.88
CA GLY A 122 -6.82 -2.65 -24.75
C GLY A 122 -6.29 -1.85 -23.54
N ALA A 123 -5.83 -2.61 -22.52
CA ALA A 123 -5.20 -2.04 -21.35
C ALA A 123 -3.70 -1.84 -21.58
N VAL A 124 -3.16 -0.71 -21.09
CA VAL A 124 -1.71 -0.45 -21.02
C VAL A 124 -1.37 -0.10 -19.59
N ALA A 125 -0.36 -0.78 -19.03
CA ALA A 125 0.13 -0.55 -17.68
C ALA A 125 1.54 0.07 -17.74
N VAL A 126 1.77 1.06 -16.88
CA VAL A 126 3.06 1.75 -16.74
C VAL A 126 3.63 1.41 -15.38
N ARG A 127 4.87 0.95 -15.34
CA ARG A 127 5.55 0.63 -14.08
C ARG A 127 7.03 1.03 -14.11
N PRO A 128 7.61 1.36 -12.96
CA PRO A 128 9.05 1.50 -12.86
C PRO A 128 9.75 0.14 -12.95
N ALA A 129 10.97 0.16 -13.48
CA ALA A 129 11.84 -1.01 -13.61
C ALA A 129 13.29 -0.64 -13.36
N LEU A 130 14.16 -1.66 -13.20
CA LEU A 130 15.60 -1.50 -12.98
C LEU A 130 15.92 -0.59 -11.79
N GLY A 131 15.24 -0.79 -10.64
CA GLY A 131 15.41 0.04 -9.45
C GLY A 131 14.89 1.46 -9.63
N ASP A 132 13.72 1.59 -10.27
CA ASP A 132 13.01 2.84 -10.57
C ASP A 132 13.77 3.81 -11.48
N THR A 133 14.76 3.31 -12.26
CA THR A 133 15.56 4.14 -13.18
C THR A 133 14.91 4.32 -14.56
N VAL A 134 13.97 3.46 -14.94
CA VAL A 134 13.23 3.52 -16.20
C VAL A 134 11.75 3.26 -15.96
N MET A 135 10.91 3.86 -16.79
CA MET A 135 9.48 3.56 -16.84
C MET A 135 9.23 2.64 -18.05
N VAL A 136 8.47 1.57 -17.83
CA VAL A 136 8.11 0.58 -18.84
C VAL A 136 6.61 0.60 -19.07
N GLU A 137 6.20 0.74 -20.32
CA GLU A 137 4.82 0.54 -20.74
C GLU A 137 4.65 -0.91 -21.24
N SER A 138 3.58 -1.56 -20.81
CA SER A 138 3.26 -2.94 -21.16
C SER A 138 1.82 -3.05 -21.61
N SER A 139 1.57 -3.67 -22.76
CA SER A 139 0.26 -4.11 -23.21
C SER A 139 0.06 -5.59 -22.88
N PHE A 140 -1.18 -6.07 -22.98
CA PHE A 140 -1.55 -7.44 -22.62
C PHE A 140 -1.89 -8.22 -23.89
N ALA A 141 -1.31 -9.41 -24.02
CA ALA A 141 -1.59 -10.33 -25.12
C ALA A 141 -2.74 -11.31 -24.80
N SER A 142 -3.22 -11.31 -23.55
CA SER A 142 -4.30 -12.15 -23.03
C SER A 142 -5.41 -11.30 -22.39
N SER A 143 -6.61 -11.87 -22.29
CA SER A 143 -7.77 -11.25 -21.63
C SER A 143 -8.26 -12.17 -20.50
N PRO A 144 -8.68 -11.59 -19.36
CA PRO A 144 -8.63 -10.17 -19.02
C PRO A 144 -7.19 -9.68 -18.78
N ALA A 145 -6.95 -8.39 -18.99
CA ALA A 145 -5.71 -7.76 -18.51
C ALA A 145 -5.75 -7.67 -16.99
N ILE A 146 -4.73 -8.18 -16.30
CA ILE A 146 -4.67 -8.14 -14.83
C ILE A 146 -3.60 -7.14 -14.39
N ILE A 147 -4.02 -6.13 -13.61
CA ILE A 147 -3.15 -5.05 -13.16
C ILE A 147 -3.19 -4.98 -11.63
N LEU A 148 -2.01 -5.05 -11.00
CA LEU A 148 -1.82 -4.81 -9.58
C LEU A 148 -1.09 -3.47 -9.39
N GLY A 149 -1.78 -2.50 -8.83
CA GLY A 149 -1.24 -1.17 -8.53
C GLY A 149 -0.11 -1.21 -7.50
N ARG A 150 0.82 -0.29 -7.61
CA ARG A 150 1.85 -0.03 -6.60
C ARG A 150 1.21 0.67 -5.39
N ALA A 151 1.71 0.40 -4.19
CA ALA A 151 1.25 1.05 -2.97
C ALA A 151 1.36 2.58 -3.08
N ASN A 152 0.29 3.27 -2.71
CA ASN A 152 0.17 4.73 -2.71
C ASN A 152 0.39 5.41 -4.08
N ALA A 153 0.29 4.67 -5.20
CA ALA A 153 0.43 5.25 -6.53
C ALA A 153 -0.81 6.03 -6.99
N PHE A 154 -1.98 5.70 -6.45
CA PHE A 154 -3.25 6.31 -6.83
C PHE A 154 -3.92 6.95 -5.62
N ALA A 155 -4.37 8.19 -5.78
CA ALA A 155 -5.08 8.91 -4.71
C ALA A 155 -6.41 8.22 -4.35
N SER A 156 -6.63 8.00 -3.06
CA SER A 156 -7.82 7.33 -2.52
C SER A 156 -8.92 8.32 -2.09
N GLU A 157 -9.02 9.44 -2.77
CA GLU A 157 -10.03 10.48 -2.47
C GLU A 157 -11.33 10.20 -3.23
N PRO A 158 -12.51 10.42 -2.60
CA PRO A 158 -13.78 10.32 -3.28
C PRO A 158 -13.85 11.28 -4.46
N THR A 159 -14.33 10.79 -5.60
CA THR A 159 -14.55 11.61 -6.82
C THR A 159 -15.96 12.21 -6.89
N GLY A 160 -16.83 11.80 -5.96
CA GLY A 160 -18.23 12.24 -5.89
C GLY A 160 -18.89 11.89 -4.56
N SER A 161 -20.21 11.99 -4.51
CA SER A 161 -21.03 11.68 -3.33
C SER A 161 -22.11 10.63 -3.61
N GLY A 162 -21.98 9.88 -4.73
CA GLY A 162 -23.00 8.91 -5.17
C GLY A 162 -22.89 7.58 -4.44
N THR A 163 -23.98 6.80 -4.50
CA THR A 163 -23.99 5.39 -4.15
C THR A 163 -24.13 4.56 -5.42
N ALA A 164 -23.47 3.40 -5.48
CA ALA A 164 -23.62 2.45 -6.58
C ALA A 164 -24.68 1.39 -6.25
N PRO A 165 -25.42 0.89 -7.24
CA PRO A 165 -26.31 -0.25 -7.06
C PRO A 165 -25.50 -1.50 -6.69
N VAL A 166 -25.98 -2.26 -5.71
CA VAL A 166 -25.38 -3.48 -5.23
C VAL A 166 -26.12 -4.68 -5.80
N GLU A 167 -25.38 -5.62 -6.36
CA GLU A 167 -25.87 -6.90 -6.87
C GLU A 167 -25.15 -8.02 -6.09
N ARG A 168 -25.93 -8.86 -5.40
CA ARG A 168 -25.39 -10.05 -4.72
C ARG A 168 -25.19 -11.18 -5.71
N VAL A 169 -23.99 -11.76 -5.71
CA VAL A 169 -23.64 -12.85 -6.61
C VAL A 169 -23.57 -14.18 -5.86
N GLU A 170 -23.90 -15.26 -6.57
CA GLU A 170 -23.79 -16.62 -6.02
C GLU A 170 -22.31 -17.01 -5.85
N VAL A 171 -21.98 -17.59 -4.72
CA VAL A 171 -20.62 -18.02 -4.39
C VAL A 171 -20.56 -19.56 -4.52
N THR A 172 -19.66 -20.03 -5.37
CA THR A 172 -19.32 -21.46 -5.46
C THR A 172 -17.85 -21.63 -5.16
N VAL A 173 -17.52 -22.22 -4.01
CA VAL A 173 -16.14 -22.47 -3.60
C VAL A 173 -15.73 -23.89 -3.96
N GLN A 174 -14.58 -24.05 -4.61
CA GLN A 174 -14.02 -25.35 -4.96
C GLN A 174 -13.51 -26.07 -3.69
N GLU A 175 -13.64 -27.39 -3.65
CA GLU A 175 -13.22 -28.19 -2.49
C GLU A 175 -11.74 -27.94 -2.11
N TRP A 176 -10.86 -27.88 -3.09
CA TRP A 176 -9.43 -27.65 -2.86
C TRP A 176 -9.12 -26.21 -2.40
N SER A 177 -9.95 -25.21 -2.76
CA SER A 177 -9.82 -23.84 -2.26
C SER A 177 -10.11 -23.72 -0.76
N SER A 178 -10.91 -24.66 -0.23
CA SER A 178 -11.27 -24.75 1.19
C SER A 178 -10.34 -25.66 2.00
N ALA A 179 -9.24 -26.17 1.39
CA ALA A 179 -8.28 -27.04 2.08
C ALA A 179 -7.54 -26.33 3.25
N ALA A 180 -7.41 -25.02 3.18
CA ALA A 180 -6.93 -24.18 4.28
C ALA A 180 -8.10 -23.45 4.97
N ARG A 181 -7.90 -23.09 6.23
CA ARG A 181 -8.86 -22.27 7.00
C ARG A 181 -8.09 -21.30 7.90
N MET A 182 -8.66 -20.14 8.11
CA MET A 182 -8.15 -19.20 9.10
C MET A 182 -8.32 -19.82 10.51
N ALA A 183 -7.22 -20.08 11.20
CA ALA A 183 -7.24 -20.64 12.56
C ALA A 183 -7.36 -19.54 13.64
N GLY A 184 -6.88 -18.36 13.34
CA GLY A 184 -6.90 -17.21 14.23
C GLY A 184 -6.17 -16.03 13.60
N ARG A 185 -6.41 -14.85 14.15
CA ARG A 185 -5.70 -13.61 13.83
C ARG A 185 -4.97 -13.15 15.08
N GLU A 186 -3.69 -12.96 14.98
CA GLU A 186 -2.91 -12.30 16.01
C GLU A 186 -2.66 -10.86 15.54
N GLN A 187 -3.29 -9.91 16.18
CA GLN A 187 -2.99 -8.51 15.97
C GLN A 187 -1.72 -8.19 16.76
N ALA A 188 -0.66 -7.79 16.06
CA ALA A 188 0.50 -7.26 16.76
C ALA A 188 0.04 -6.07 17.61
N GLU A 189 0.37 -6.07 18.91
CA GLU A 189 0.13 -4.92 19.77
C GLU A 189 0.97 -3.74 19.24
N THR A 190 0.42 -2.99 18.30
CA THR A 190 0.99 -1.73 17.84
C THR A 190 0.62 -0.68 18.86
N GLY A 191 1.53 -0.39 19.79
CA GLY A 191 1.32 0.64 20.82
C GLY A 191 1.31 2.08 20.27
N GLY A 192 0.95 2.29 19.00
CA GLY A 192 0.94 3.61 18.35
C GLY A 192 0.22 3.60 16.99
N VAL A 193 0.13 4.76 16.39
CA VAL A 193 -0.40 4.96 15.02
C VAL A 193 0.43 4.15 14.02
N ASP A 194 -0.24 3.55 13.02
CA ASP A 194 0.48 2.86 11.95
C ASP A 194 1.36 3.87 11.20
N ILE A 195 2.66 3.58 11.12
CA ILE A 195 3.63 4.46 10.45
C ILE A 195 3.30 4.71 8.97
N THR A 196 2.46 3.88 8.34
CA THR A 196 2.00 4.08 6.96
C THR A 196 0.99 5.22 6.83
N GLU A 197 0.32 5.57 7.92
CA GLU A 197 -0.70 6.64 7.97
C GLU A 197 -0.15 7.94 8.55
N ALA A 198 1.10 7.94 9.02
CA ALA A 198 1.69 9.10 9.67
C ALA A 198 2.07 10.20 8.67
N ASP A 199 1.65 11.44 8.91
CA ASP A 199 2.03 12.63 8.14
C ASP A 199 3.50 13.01 8.35
N VAL A 200 4.06 12.71 9.54
CA VAL A 200 5.44 13.01 9.90
C VAL A 200 6.10 11.76 10.48
N LEU A 201 7.25 11.39 9.96
CA LEU A 201 8.05 10.28 10.45
C LEU A 201 9.47 10.74 10.84
N VAL A 202 9.89 10.36 12.04
CA VAL A 202 11.28 10.49 12.48
C VAL A 202 11.88 9.08 12.52
N ALA A 203 12.67 8.76 11.49
CA ALA A 203 13.25 7.44 11.33
C ALA A 203 14.68 7.39 11.84
N PHE A 204 15.09 6.31 12.47
CA PHE A 204 16.44 6.15 12.97
C PHE A 204 17.13 4.89 12.44
N GLY A 205 18.44 5.01 12.35
CA GLY A 205 19.34 3.92 12.00
C GLY A 205 20.39 3.68 13.09
N ARG A 206 21.34 2.79 12.82
CA ARG A 206 22.45 2.48 13.75
C ARG A 206 23.30 3.69 14.14
N GLY A 207 23.21 4.79 13.39
CA GLY A 207 23.93 6.03 13.68
C GLY A 207 23.52 6.72 14.98
N ILE A 208 22.40 6.33 15.62
CA ILE A 208 22.06 6.81 16.97
C ILE A 208 22.91 6.16 18.07
N GLY A 209 23.71 5.15 17.76
CA GLY A 209 24.68 4.53 18.68
C GLY A 209 24.16 3.33 19.46
N GLY A 210 22.95 3.36 19.97
CA GLY A 210 22.36 2.26 20.75
C GLY A 210 20.89 2.48 21.09
N PRO A 211 20.19 1.43 21.58
CA PRO A 211 18.76 1.53 21.91
C PRO A 211 18.48 2.49 23.07
N GLU A 212 19.44 2.79 23.93
CA GLU A 212 19.36 3.77 25.01
C GLU A 212 19.12 5.20 24.51
N ASN A 213 19.40 5.47 23.22
CA ASN A 213 19.22 6.77 22.59
C ASN A 213 17.87 6.92 21.84
N ILE A 214 17.05 5.86 21.78
CA ILE A 214 15.71 5.90 21.18
C ILE A 214 14.84 7.00 21.81
N PRO A 215 14.85 7.25 23.12
CA PRO A 215 14.07 8.35 23.71
C PRO A 215 14.35 9.72 23.13
N VAL A 216 15.55 9.96 22.58
CA VAL A 216 15.88 11.25 21.93
C VAL A 216 15.15 11.37 20.57
N VAL A 217 15.02 10.26 19.87
CA VAL A 217 14.24 10.19 18.61
C VAL A 217 12.76 10.42 18.88
N GLU A 218 12.22 9.73 19.91
CA GLU A 218 10.83 9.86 20.33
C GLU A 218 10.46 11.30 20.73
N GLN A 219 11.36 11.98 21.44
CA GLN A 219 11.16 13.38 21.80
C GLN A 219 11.08 14.28 20.57
N LEU A 220 11.93 14.07 19.57
CA LEU A 220 11.89 14.82 18.32
C LEU A 220 10.60 14.51 17.53
N ALA A 221 10.21 13.24 17.43
CA ALA A 221 8.97 12.84 16.77
C ALA A 221 7.75 13.52 17.44
N LYS A 222 7.68 13.47 18.76
CA LYS A 222 6.64 14.14 19.52
C LYS A 222 6.61 15.66 19.31
N ALA A 223 7.78 16.31 19.26
CA ALA A 223 7.87 17.76 19.03
C ALA A 223 7.42 18.16 17.62
N LEU A 224 7.52 17.24 16.66
CA LEU A 224 7.05 17.42 15.29
C LEU A 224 5.59 16.94 15.07
N GLY A 225 4.96 16.36 16.11
CA GLY A 225 3.63 15.77 15.98
C GLY A 225 3.60 14.52 15.09
N GLY A 226 4.69 13.75 15.08
CA GLY A 226 4.86 12.60 14.22
C GLY A 226 5.18 11.31 14.98
N GLU A 227 5.36 10.24 14.21
CA GLU A 227 5.64 8.89 14.69
C GLU A 227 7.11 8.50 14.47
N VAL A 228 7.55 7.47 15.21
CA VAL A 228 8.91 6.94 15.09
C VAL A 228 8.94 5.78 14.10
N ALA A 229 9.96 5.77 13.23
CA ALA A 229 10.22 4.66 12.31
C ALA A 229 11.69 4.19 12.42
N ALA A 230 11.99 3.02 11.87
CA ALA A 230 13.29 2.41 12.03
C ALA A 230 13.80 1.75 10.74
N THR A 231 15.13 1.65 10.62
CA THR A 231 15.73 0.85 9.55
C THR A 231 15.76 -0.63 9.92
N ARG A 232 15.78 -1.52 8.92
CA ARG A 232 15.96 -2.97 9.12
C ARG A 232 17.14 -3.29 10.04
N ALA A 233 18.24 -2.58 9.90
CA ALA A 233 19.47 -2.87 10.67
C ALA A 233 19.32 -2.73 12.20
N VAL A 234 18.43 -1.89 12.67
CA VAL A 234 18.14 -1.73 14.11
C VAL A 234 17.03 -2.67 14.57
N VAL A 235 16.11 -3.02 13.69
CA VAL A 235 15.09 -4.06 13.95
C VAL A 235 15.76 -5.43 14.06
N ASP A 236 16.64 -5.80 13.12
CA ASP A 236 17.42 -7.04 13.17
C ASP A 236 18.32 -7.10 14.42
N ALA A 237 18.76 -5.95 14.94
CA ALA A 237 19.53 -5.86 16.20
C ALA A 237 18.63 -5.92 17.47
N GLY A 238 17.32 -6.04 17.32
CA GLY A 238 16.36 -6.13 18.43
C GLY A 238 16.15 -4.81 19.20
N TRP A 239 16.47 -3.66 18.59
CA TRP A 239 16.29 -2.35 19.26
C TRP A 239 14.86 -1.90 19.27
N THR A 240 14.07 -2.32 18.27
CA THR A 240 12.65 -1.97 18.14
C THR A 240 11.89 -3.04 17.36
N SER A 241 10.57 -2.93 17.33
CA SER A 241 9.69 -3.90 16.70
C SER A 241 9.71 -3.80 15.16
N TYR A 242 9.38 -4.92 14.50
CA TYR A 242 9.24 -4.99 13.04
C TYR A 242 8.14 -4.05 12.50
N SER A 243 7.13 -3.75 13.30
CA SER A 243 6.04 -2.83 12.92
C SER A 243 6.53 -1.41 12.58
N MET A 244 7.70 -1.00 13.10
CA MET A 244 8.35 0.28 12.82
C MET A 244 9.30 0.24 11.62
N GLN A 245 9.51 -0.93 11.00
CA GLN A 245 10.50 -1.07 9.94
C GLN A 245 10.05 -0.42 8.64
N VAL A 246 10.84 0.50 8.12
CA VAL A 246 10.70 1.11 6.78
C VAL A 246 11.74 0.54 5.83
N GLY A 247 11.31 0.19 4.62
CA GLY A 247 12.19 -0.32 3.57
C GLY A 247 11.55 -1.43 2.74
N GLN A 248 12.29 -1.96 1.78
CA GLN A 248 11.86 -3.02 0.86
C GLN A 248 11.26 -4.25 1.56
N THR A 249 11.78 -4.61 2.73
CA THR A 249 11.32 -5.76 3.54
C THR A 249 10.49 -5.34 4.75
N GLY A 250 10.11 -4.08 4.85
CA GLY A 250 9.26 -3.51 5.87
C GLY A 250 8.09 -2.77 5.24
N LYS A 251 7.64 -1.73 5.89
CA LYS A 251 6.56 -0.88 5.40
C LYS A 251 7.08 0.14 4.37
N THR A 252 6.25 0.43 3.37
CA THR A 252 6.43 1.60 2.49
C THR A 252 5.59 2.74 3.03
N VAL A 253 6.20 3.90 3.19
CA VAL A 253 5.59 5.08 3.80
C VAL A 253 5.66 6.29 2.87
N SER A 254 4.69 7.19 2.98
CA SER A 254 4.59 8.40 2.15
C SER A 254 4.22 9.62 3.00
N PRO A 255 4.99 9.92 4.08
CA PRO A 255 4.70 11.05 4.95
C PRO A 255 4.95 12.38 4.23
N LYS A 256 4.33 13.46 4.70
CA LYS A 256 4.64 14.82 4.26
C LYS A 256 6.07 15.22 4.63
N LEU A 257 6.57 14.72 5.80
CA LEU A 257 7.92 14.95 6.28
C LEU A 257 8.56 13.65 6.78
N TYR A 258 9.73 13.31 6.27
CA TYR A 258 10.55 12.20 6.70
C TYR A 258 11.91 12.71 7.23
N VAL A 259 12.19 12.52 8.52
CA VAL A 259 13.46 12.90 9.15
C VAL A 259 14.32 11.67 9.36
N ALA A 260 15.39 11.51 8.58
CA ALA A 260 16.30 10.37 8.63
C ALA A 260 17.47 10.64 9.59
N CYS A 261 17.46 10.01 10.77
CA CYS A 261 18.44 10.22 11.84
C CYS A 261 19.47 9.09 11.89
N GLY A 262 20.73 9.34 11.51
CA GLY A 262 21.79 8.35 11.54
C GLY A 262 21.55 7.14 10.62
N ILE A 263 20.90 7.37 9.50
CA ILE A 263 20.59 6.38 8.45
C ILE A 263 21.62 6.53 7.32
N SER A 264 22.18 5.42 6.84
CA SER A 264 23.16 5.44 5.74
C SER A 264 22.54 5.72 4.38
N GLY A 265 21.29 5.33 4.15
CA GLY A 265 20.62 5.49 2.86
C GLY A 265 20.85 4.34 1.88
N ALA A 266 20.94 3.11 2.37
CA ALA A 266 20.96 1.93 1.51
C ALA A 266 19.70 1.89 0.62
N ILE A 267 19.84 1.37 -0.61
CA ILE A 267 18.77 1.31 -1.62
C ILE A 267 17.51 0.62 -1.05
N GLN A 268 17.68 -0.43 -0.25
CA GLN A 268 16.57 -1.14 0.36
C GLN A 268 15.74 -0.28 1.33
N HIS A 269 16.38 0.68 2.00
CA HIS A 269 15.67 1.64 2.85
C HIS A 269 14.99 2.72 2.01
N LYS A 270 15.70 3.22 0.99
CA LYS A 270 15.17 4.22 0.04
C LYS A 270 13.84 3.81 -0.57
N VAL A 271 13.72 2.56 -1.02
CA VAL A 271 12.46 2.03 -1.62
C VAL A 271 11.26 2.21 -0.70
N GLY A 272 11.45 2.11 0.62
CA GLY A 272 10.37 2.27 1.59
C GLY A 272 9.97 3.72 1.91
N MET A 273 10.77 4.74 1.54
CA MET A 273 10.54 6.13 1.95
C MET A 273 10.66 7.14 0.79
N ALA A 274 10.93 6.68 -0.41
CA ALA A 274 11.16 7.55 -1.58
C ALA A 274 9.98 8.45 -1.95
N ASN A 275 8.76 8.10 -1.54
CA ASN A 275 7.53 8.87 -1.79
C ASN A 275 7.24 9.91 -0.71
N ALA A 276 8.14 10.15 0.25
CA ALA A 276 7.98 11.22 1.24
C ALA A 276 7.98 12.59 0.55
N GLY A 277 7.13 13.51 1.02
CA GLY A 277 6.99 14.84 0.44
C GLY A 277 8.25 15.71 0.64
N VAL A 278 8.85 15.66 1.84
CA VAL A 278 10.12 16.31 2.20
C VAL A 278 10.99 15.35 2.99
N ILE A 279 12.24 15.22 2.61
CA ILE A 279 13.23 14.36 3.28
C ILE A 279 14.31 15.21 3.90
N VAL A 280 14.42 15.15 5.23
CA VAL A 280 15.52 15.76 6.00
C VAL A 280 16.45 14.64 6.49
N ALA A 281 17.74 14.74 6.18
CA ALA A 281 18.73 13.74 6.62
C ALA A 281 19.75 14.36 7.58
N ILE A 282 20.00 13.66 8.68
CA ILE A 282 21.03 14.00 9.67
C ILE A 282 22.02 12.84 9.75
N ASN A 283 23.27 13.06 9.34
CA ASN A 283 24.30 12.04 9.41
C ASN A 283 25.67 12.71 9.64
N LYS A 284 26.55 12.05 10.41
CA LYS A 284 27.91 12.52 10.63
C LYS A 284 28.84 12.28 9.44
N ASP A 285 28.53 11.29 8.60
CA ASP A 285 29.28 10.99 7.39
C ASP A 285 28.75 11.82 6.24
N VAL A 286 29.55 12.79 5.77
CA VAL A 286 29.21 13.67 4.65
C VAL A 286 28.97 12.91 3.34
N ASN A 287 29.54 11.70 3.21
CA ASN A 287 29.41 10.86 2.02
C ASN A 287 28.27 9.82 2.16
N ALA A 288 27.45 9.91 3.21
CA ALA A 288 26.35 8.98 3.38
C ALA A 288 25.37 9.07 2.20
N PRO A 289 25.01 7.94 1.54
CA PRO A 289 24.12 7.94 0.37
C PRO A 289 22.74 8.54 0.65
N ILE A 290 22.33 8.68 1.92
CA ILE A 290 21.07 9.33 2.30
C ILE A 290 20.98 10.77 1.78
N PHE A 291 22.11 11.47 1.68
CA PHE A 291 22.17 12.86 1.22
C PHE A 291 21.89 13.03 -0.29
N GLU A 292 22.02 11.96 -1.09
CA GLU A 292 21.76 12.02 -2.54
C GLU A 292 20.27 12.25 -2.85
N PHE A 293 19.38 11.95 -1.90
CA PHE A 293 17.93 12.07 -2.06
C PHE A 293 17.24 12.83 -0.93
N ALA A 294 18.02 13.50 -0.08
CA ALA A 294 17.49 14.41 0.93
C ALA A 294 17.28 15.80 0.35
N ASP A 295 16.12 16.41 0.61
CA ASP A 295 15.86 17.82 0.29
C ASP A 295 16.69 18.76 1.18
N LEU A 296 16.94 18.32 2.42
CA LEU A 296 17.80 19.03 3.38
C LEU A 296 18.74 18.05 4.08
N GLY A 297 20.04 18.23 3.89
CA GLY A 297 21.08 17.46 4.54
C GLY A 297 21.76 18.26 5.69
N VAL A 298 21.86 17.65 6.87
CA VAL A 298 22.58 18.18 8.02
C VAL A 298 23.75 17.26 8.35
N VAL A 299 24.97 17.72 8.10
CA VAL A 299 26.18 16.97 8.46
C VAL A 299 26.49 17.25 9.94
N GLY A 300 26.27 16.23 10.79
CA GLY A 300 26.46 16.37 12.22
C GLY A 300 26.11 15.11 13.00
N ASP A 301 26.47 15.11 14.29
CA ASP A 301 26.09 14.04 15.19
C ASP A 301 24.62 14.17 15.58
N VAL A 302 23.85 13.10 15.31
CA VAL A 302 22.41 13.05 15.57
C VAL A 302 22.08 13.32 17.04
N LEU A 303 22.90 12.82 17.98
CA LEU A 303 22.72 13.03 19.41
C LEU A 303 22.98 14.48 19.87
N THR A 304 23.65 15.25 19.04
CA THR A 304 23.86 16.69 19.27
C THR A 304 22.79 17.52 18.56
N VAL A 305 22.40 17.13 17.34
CA VAL A 305 21.47 17.90 16.50
C VAL A 305 20.03 17.74 16.95
N MET A 306 19.57 16.49 17.21
CA MET A 306 18.19 16.22 17.56
C MET A 306 17.71 16.97 18.82
N PRO A 307 18.44 16.98 19.97
CA PRO A 307 18.00 17.73 21.15
C PRO A 307 17.86 19.23 20.88
N LYS A 308 18.83 19.82 20.16
CA LYS A 308 18.77 21.25 19.81
C LYS A 308 17.59 21.58 18.89
N LEU A 309 17.27 20.68 17.96
CA LEU A 309 16.11 20.83 17.09
C LEU A 309 14.82 20.74 17.90
N THR A 310 14.73 19.78 18.82
CA THR A 310 13.58 19.62 19.73
C THR A 310 13.37 20.88 20.60
N GLU A 311 14.44 21.42 21.18
CA GLU A 311 14.39 22.67 21.96
C GLU A 311 13.91 23.85 21.10
N ALA A 312 14.44 23.99 19.88
CA ALA A 312 14.06 25.07 18.98
C ALA A 312 12.59 24.98 18.51
N LEU A 313 12.06 23.76 18.37
CA LEU A 313 10.65 23.54 18.05
C LEU A 313 9.74 23.86 19.23
N ALA A 314 10.16 23.51 20.45
CA ALA A 314 9.39 23.79 21.68
C ALA A 314 9.36 25.30 22.03
N ALA A 315 10.27 26.09 21.49
CA ALA A 315 10.34 27.56 21.71
C ALA A 315 9.46 28.38 20.74
N ARG A 316 8.80 27.72 19.78
CA ARG A 316 7.85 28.32 18.82
C ARG A 316 6.42 28.21 19.30
#